data_8a3aefde1624a2b237fac51d45dc1b84
#
_entry.id   8a3aefde1624a2b237fac51d45dc1b84
#
_cell.length_a   1.000
_cell.length_b   1.000
_cell.length_c   1.000
_cell.angle_alpha   90.00
_cell.angle_beta   90.00
_cell.angle_gamma   90.00
#
_symmetry.space_group_name_H-M   'P 1'
#
loop_
_entity.id
_entity.type
_entity.pdbx_description
1 polymer ?
#
loop_
_entity_poly.entity_id
_entity_poly.type
_entity_poly.pdbx_seq_one_letter_code
_entity_poly.pdbx_strand_id
1 'polypeptide(L)'
;MTLRARLALLVAVAVGLGVALVALAAYFTVAAQLHSQFDAQLVSRARTAAITTLTVPGELARVPSDYLDAGGIQVADVDVLGNATYALGAQPFPVLPSDIAVARGDHQLLVHDAPGGLRVAALHVGPGQAMLVAQSVSSVDRTLARLRLVLLLVGVVGAAGAGLAGLAVARAGLRPVERLTAAAEDVARTGRPEPIDVAPGPSDDEITRLAVSFNAMLAALAESRGRQNRLVADAGHELRTPLTSLRTNLDLLAQSDSQEARGGRGLDAQDRAALLADVRAQVEELSALVGDVVELAREDESGPVSEPVDLVAVVDRAVERVRRRAPGVGFDVRVNPWYLYGDPAQLERAVVNLLDNATRWSPPGGTVHVRLDRGVLHVADEGPGIPAEDLPHVFERFYRSPAARAKPGSGLGLAIVRQAAERHGGRVTAGSAPGGGALLTIALPGSPAPLPAEQVSYQA
;
A
#
# COMPACT_ATOMS: atom_id res chain seq x y z
N MET A 1 -20.04 -6.61 4.53
CA MET A 1 -19.20 -7.74 5.02
C MET A 1 -17.76 -7.30 5.03
N THR A 2 -17.06 -7.51 6.13
CA THR A 2 -15.61 -7.22 6.25
C THR A 2 -14.79 -8.15 5.36
N LEU A 3 -13.59 -7.73 4.94
CA LEU A 3 -12.68 -8.55 4.13
C LEU A 3 -12.40 -9.91 4.78
N ARG A 4 -12.28 -9.94 6.10
CA ARG A 4 -12.12 -11.17 6.91
C ARG A 4 -13.27 -12.15 6.74
N ALA A 5 -14.51 -11.65 6.79
CA ALA A 5 -15.69 -12.48 6.61
C ALA A 5 -15.80 -13.05 5.19
N ARG A 6 -15.38 -12.28 4.17
CA ARG A 6 -15.35 -12.74 2.78
C ARG A 6 -14.31 -13.86 2.58
N LEU A 7 -13.10 -13.69 3.13
CA LEU A 7 -12.02 -14.68 3.05
C LEU A 7 -12.43 -15.98 3.76
N ALA A 8 -12.95 -15.89 4.99
CA ALA A 8 -13.42 -17.04 5.75
C ALA A 8 -14.55 -17.79 5.01
N LEU A 9 -15.50 -17.04 4.42
CA LEU A 9 -16.59 -17.62 3.64
C LEU A 9 -16.06 -18.33 2.38
N LEU A 10 -15.14 -17.73 1.65
CA LEU A 10 -14.55 -18.34 0.45
C LEU A 10 -13.82 -19.64 0.79
N VAL A 11 -13.04 -19.69 1.87
CA VAL A 11 -12.35 -20.89 2.34
C VAL A 11 -13.38 -21.96 2.75
N ALA A 12 -14.40 -21.60 3.53
CA ALA A 12 -15.44 -22.52 3.97
C ALA A 12 -16.22 -23.13 2.77
N VAL A 13 -16.55 -22.30 1.78
CA VAL A 13 -17.25 -22.73 0.56
C VAL A 13 -16.35 -23.65 -0.28
N ALA A 14 -15.08 -23.27 -0.49
CA ALA A 14 -14.16 -24.08 -1.28
C ALA A 14 -13.90 -25.45 -0.66
N VAL A 15 -13.65 -25.51 0.65
CA VAL A 15 -13.48 -26.78 1.38
C VAL A 15 -14.79 -27.56 1.42
N GLY A 16 -15.95 -26.90 1.67
CA GLY A 16 -17.26 -27.53 1.68
C GLY A 16 -17.60 -28.18 0.33
N LEU A 17 -17.33 -27.50 -0.79
CA LEU A 17 -17.48 -28.04 -2.14
C LEU A 17 -16.56 -29.24 -2.38
N GLY A 18 -15.29 -29.15 -1.99
CA GLY A 18 -14.36 -30.27 -2.12
C GLY A 18 -14.79 -31.49 -1.34
N VAL A 19 -15.19 -31.33 -0.07
CA VAL A 19 -15.70 -32.42 0.77
C VAL A 19 -17.00 -32.99 0.21
N ALA A 20 -17.93 -32.16 -0.27
CA ALA A 20 -19.18 -32.62 -0.88
C ALA A 20 -18.91 -33.46 -2.13
N LEU A 21 -17.96 -33.08 -2.98
CA LEU A 21 -17.59 -33.79 -4.19
C LEU A 21 -16.99 -35.18 -3.88
N VAL A 22 -16.09 -35.23 -2.90
CA VAL A 22 -15.49 -36.49 -2.41
C VAL A 22 -16.55 -37.38 -1.77
N ALA A 23 -17.44 -36.81 -0.95
CA ALA A 23 -18.54 -37.55 -0.32
C ALA A 23 -19.50 -38.13 -1.34
N LEU A 24 -19.85 -37.35 -2.38
CA LEU A 24 -20.70 -37.78 -3.47
C LEU A 24 -20.06 -38.94 -4.26
N ALA A 25 -18.78 -38.82 -4.62
CA ALA A 25 -18.05 -39.86 -5.31
C ALA A 25 -17.98 -41.15 -4.48
N ALA A 26 -17.66 -41.04 -3.18
CA ALA A 26 -17.61 -42.15 -2.25
C ALA A 26 -18.99 -42.83 -2.12
N TYR A 27 -20.07 -42.05 -1.99
CA TYR A 27 -21.42 -42.58 -1.91
C TYR A 27 -21.81 -43.40 -3.17
N PHE A 28 -21.60 -42.84 -4.36
CA PHE A 28 -21.94 -43.54 -5.62
C PHE A 28 -21.06 -44.78 -5.81
N THR A 29 -19.79 -44.73 -5.47
CA THR A 29 -18.90 -45.89 -5.58
C THR A 29 -19.36 -47.04 -4.65
N VAL A 30 -19.65 -46.71 -3.39
CA VAL A 30 -20.10 -47.72 -2.40
C VAL A 30 -21.48 -48.25 -2.75
N ALA A 31 -22.38 -47.36 -3.20
CA ALA A 31 -23.73 -47.75 -3.64
C ALA A 31 -23.67 -48.72 -4.84
N ALA A 32 -22.89 -48.42 -5.86
CA ALA A 32 -22.70 -49.25 -7.03
C ALA A 32 -22.10 -50.65 -6.62
N GLN A 33 -21.09 -50.63 -5.74
CA GLN A 33 -20.44 -51.84 -5.27
C GLN A 33 -21.39 -52.72 -4.43
N LEU A 34 -22.16 -52.15 -3.51
CA LEU A 34 -23.13 -52.86 -2.70
C LEU A 34 -24.23 -53.49 -3.56
N HIS A 35 -24.81 -52.74 -4.54
CA HIS A 35 -25.81 -53.30 -5.44
C HIS A 35 -25.24 -54.40 -6.32
N SER A 36 -24.04 -54.24 -6.87
CA SER A 36 -23.38 -55.27 -7.67
C SER A 36 -23.08 -56.55 -6.87
N GLN A 37 -22.60 -56.42 -5.61
CA GLN A 37 -22.38 -57.56 -4.72
C GLN A 37 -23.71 -58.25 -4.36
N PHE A 38 -24.75 -57.47 -4.09
CA PHE A 38 -26.10 -58.01 -3.79
C PHE A 38 -26.64 -58.79 -4.97
N ASP A 39 -26.58 -58.24 -6.19
CA ASP A 39 -27.03 -58.89 -7.42
C ASP A 39 -26.24 -60.19 -7.67
N ALA A 40 -24.90 -60.14 -7.49
CA ALA A 40 -24.08 -61.36 -7.65
C ALA A 40 -24.45 -62.46 -6.65
N GLN A 41 -24.72 -62.10 -5.39
CA GLN A 41 -25.17 -63.05 -4.36
C GLN A 41 -26.55 -63.61 -4.68
N LEU A 42 -27.47 -62.75 -5.11
CA LEU A 42 -28.84 -63.14 -5.49
C LEU A 42 -28.82 -64.15 -6.66
N VAL A 43 -28.03 -63.84 -7.70
CA VAL A 43 -27.84 -64.77 -8.83
C VAL A 43 -27.21 -66.10 -8.41
N SER A 44 -26.20 -66.07 -7.54
CA SER A 44 -25.59 -67.30 -7.01
C SER A 44 -26.57 -68.15 -6.25
N ARG A 45 -27.45 -67.53 -5.45
CA ARG A 45 -28.52 -68.21 -4.71
C ARG A 45 -29.59 -68.76 -5.64
N ALA A 46 -29.96 -68.01 -6.68
CA ALA A 46 -30.90 -68.47 -7.69
C ALA A 46 -30.41 -69.72 -8.43
N ARG A 47 -29.10 -69.77 -8.76
CA ARG A 47 -28.48 -70.95 -9.37
C ARG A 47 -28.45 -72.14 -8.42
N THR A 48 -28.15 -71.93 -7.16
CA THR A 48 -28.15 -73.00 -6.16
C THR A 48 -29.56 -73.53 -5.96
N ALA A 49 -30.55 -72.65 -5.82
CA ALA A 49 -31.96 -73.08 -5.71
C ALA A 49 -32.42 -73.87 -6.94
N ALA A 50 -32.05 -73.43 -8.17
CA ALA A 50 -32.39 -74.15 -9.41
C ALA A 50 -31.75 -75.55 -9.43
N ILE A 51 -30.51 -75.72 -9.07
CA ILE A 51 -29.87 -77.08 -9.04
C ILE A 51 -30.59 -78.02 -8.05
N THR A 52 -30.96 -77.47 -6.87
CA THR A 52 -31.59 -78.27 -5.80
C THR A 52 -33.03 -78.68 -6.17
N THR A 53 -33.76 -77.83 -6.91
CA THR A 53 -35.16 -78.07 -7.25
C THR A 53 -35.35 -78.86 -8.55
N LEU A 54 -34.35 -78.85 -9.45
CA LEU A 54 -34.41 -79.62 -10.74
C LEU A 54 -34.46 -81.12 -10.57
N THR A 55 -34.30 -81.68 -9.36
CA THR A 55 -34.33 -83.11 -9.13
C THR A 55 -35.77 -83.70 -9.06
N VAL A 56 -36.79 -82.88 -8.74
CA VAL A 56 -38.19 -83.37 -8.73
C VAL A 56 -39.23 -82.23 -9.07
N PRO A 57 -39.92 -82.26 -10.21
CA PRO A 57 -40.88 -81.24 -10.55
C PRO A 57 -42.08 -81.23 -9.58
N GLY A 58 -42.44 -80.03 -9.03
CA GLY A 58 -43.62 -79.86 -8.14
C GLY A 58 -43.29 -79.98 -6.63
N GLU A 59 -42.08 -80.26 -6.21
CA GLU A 59 -41.75 -80.33 -4.80
C GLU A 59 -41.50 -78.95 -4.10
N LEU A 60 -41.38 -77.87 -4.86
CA LEU A 60 -41.17 -76.50 -4.26
C LEU A 60 -42.37 -76.20 -3.30
N ALA A 61 -43.57 -76.55 -3.59
CA ALA A 61 -44.74 -76.38 -2.72
C ALA A 61 -44.65 -77.18 -1.40
N ARG A 62 -43.76 -78.16 -1.31
CA ARG A 62 -43.56 -79.03 -0.11
C ARG A 62 -42.35 -78.64 0.69
N VAL A 63 -41.41 -77.80 0.14
CA VAL A 63 -40.22 -77.31 0.85
C VAL A 63 -40.61 -76.16 1.78
N PRO A 64 -40.44 -76.30 3.12
CA PRO A 64 -40.77 -75.24 4.02
C PRO A 64 -39.91 -73.98 3.69
N SER A 65 -40.56 -72.81 3.67
CA SER A 65 -39.84 -71.52 3.45
C SER A 65 -38.67 -71.30 4.41
N ASP A 66 -38.75 -71.82 5.63
CA ASP A 66 -37.71 -71.76 6.66
C ASP A 66 -36.37 -72.44 6.24
N TYR A 67 -36.42 -73.46 5.37
CA TYR A 67 -35.24 -74.08 4.78
C TYR A 67 -34.62 -73.24 3.66
N LEU A 68 -35.42 -72.39 3.02
CA LEU A 68 -35.01 -71.51 1.93
C LEU A 68 -34.77 -70.08 2.45
N ASP A 69 -35.35 -69.74 3.60
CA ASP A 69 -35.35 -68.39 4.20
C ASP A 69 -34.19 -68.14 5.15
N ALA A 70 -33.11 -68.95 5.10
CA ALA A 70 -31.87 -68.65 5.84
C ALA A 70 -31.22 -67.28 5.41
N GLY A 71 -32.03 -66.25 5.21
CA GLY A 71 -31.59 -64.90 4.83
C GLY A 71 -32.68 -64.01 4.19
N GLY A 72 -33.96 -64.25 4.47
CA GLY A 72 -35.06 -63.48 3.93
C GLY A 72 -35.24 -63.62 2.41
N ILE A 73 -35.02 -64.82 1.90
CA ILE A 73 -35.11 -65.18 0.49
C ILE A 73 -36.49 -65.77 0.24
N GLN A 74 -37.17 -65.28 -0.81
CA GLN A 74 -38.44 -65.85 -1.30
C GLN A 74 -38.15 -66.54 -2.64
N VAL A 75 -38.62 -67.76 -2.79
CA VAL A 75 -38.46 -68.56 -4.03
C VAL A 75 -39.78 -68.90 -4.61
N ALA A 76 -39.91 -68.73 -5.92
CA ALA A 76 -41.06 -69.11 -6.69
C ALA A 76 -40.65 -69.77 -8.01
N ASP A 77 -41.46 -70.69 -8.50
CA ASP A 77 -41.40 -71.25 -9.85
C ASP A 77 -42.54 -70.65 -10.69
N VAL A 78 -42.21 -70.17 -11.89
CA VAL A 78 -43.17 -69.49 -12.77
C VAL A 78 -43.20 -70.15 -14.11
N ASP A 79 -44.43 -70.44 -14.59
CA ASP A 79 -44.68 -71.01 -15.91
C ASP A 79 -44.86 -69.95 -17.01
N VAL A 80 -44.90 -70.36 -18.27
CA VAL A 80 -45.11 -69.48 -19.44
C VAL A 80 -46.44 -68.73 -19.44
N LEU A 81 -47.40 -69.15 -18.63
CA LEU A 81 -48.73 -68.51 -18.48
C LEU A 81 -48.69 -67.48 -17.32
N GLY A 82 -47.59 -67.38 -16.56
CA GLY A 82 -47.48 -66.50 -15.40
C GLY A 82 -48.02 -67.06 -14.10
N ASN A 83 -48.36 -68.37 -14.06
CA ASN A 83 -48.70 -69.01 -12.79
C ASN A 83 -47.47 -69.23 -11.92
N ALA A 84 -47.54 -68.71 -10.73
CA ALA A 84 -46.42 -68.80 -9.78
C ALA A 84 -46.74 -69.87 -8.70
N THR A 85 -45.81 -70.76 -8.48
CA THR A 85 -45.78 -71.70 -7.35
C THR A 85 -44.75 -71.25 -6.33
N TYR A 86 -45.23 -70.93 -5.14
CA TYR A 86 -44.34 -70.42 -4.05
C TYR A 86 -43.98 -71.58 -3.09
N ALA A 87 -42.86 -71.47 -2.44
CA ALA A 87 -42.47 -72.34 -1.35
C ALA A 87 -43.53 -72.28 -0.21
N LEU A 88 -43.68 -73.36 0.56
CA LEU A 88 -44.68 -73.49 1.62
C LEU A 88 -44.41 -72.43 2.73
N GLY A 89 -45.37 -71.53 2.95
CA GLY A 89 -45.25 -70.40 3.92
C GLY A 89 -44.53 -69.17 3.39
N ALA A 90 -44.06 -69.16 2.14
CA ALA A 90 -43.45 -67.97 1.54
C ALA A 90 -44.50 -66.87 1.30
N GLN A 91 -44.13 -65.62 1.45
CA GLN A 91 -45.00 -64.49 1.09
C GLN A 91 -45.04 -64.33 -0.45
N PRO A 92 -46.21 -64.27 -1.05
CA PRO A 92 -46.30 -64.07 -2.49
C PRO A 92 -45.72 -62.68 -2.88
N PHE A 93 -44.97 -62.64 -3.95
CA PHE A 93 -44.57 -61.43 -4.60
C PHE A 93 -45.04 -61.35 -6.06
N PRO A 94 -45.21 -60.17 -6.61
CA PRO A 94 -45.77 -60.01 -7.96
C PRO A 94 -44.77 -60.54 -9.01
N VAL A 95 -45.32 -61.37 -9.92
CA VAL A 95 -44.61 -61.83 -11.12
C VAL A 95 -44.73 -60.76 -12.18
N LEU A 96 -43.68 -60.35 -12.78
CA LEU A 96 -43.64 -59.32 -13.83
C LEU A 96 -43.64 -60.00 -15.24
N PRO A 97 -44.03 -59.26 -16.28
CA PRO A 97 -43.92 -59.74 -17.66
C PRO A 97 -42.48 -60.15 -18.08
N SER A 98 -41.48 -59.53 -17.47
CA SER A 98 -40.08 -59.89 -17.64
C SER A 98 -39.71 -61.27 -17.14
N ASP A 99 -40.37 -61.75 -16.08
CA ASP A 99 -40.15 -63.06 -15.51
C ASP A 99 -40.78 -64.15 -16.43
N ILE A 100 -41.91 -63.88 -17.02
CA ILE A 100 -42.58 -64.74 -18.02
C ILE A 100 -41.72 -64.86 -19.28
N ALA A 101 -41.04 -63.79 -19.70
CA ALA A 101 -40.07 -63.81 -20.82
C ALA A 101 -38.91 -64.73 -20.54
N VAL A 102 -38.39 -64.76 -19.26
CA VAL A 102 -37.40 -65.74 -18.84
C VAL A 102 -37.91 -67.13 -18.85
N ALA A 103 -39.19 -67.39 -18.45
CA ALA A 103 -39.78 -68.71 -18.51
C ALA A 103 -39.94 -69.21 -19.96
N ARG A 104 -40.16 -68.31 -20.90
CA ARG A 104 -40.19 -68.65 -22.33
C ARG A 104 -38.88 -68.95 -22.96
N GLY A 105 -37.75 -68.61 -22.26
CA GLY A 105 -36.40 -68.80 -22.75
C GLY A 105 -35.82 -67.57 -23.51
N ASP A 106 -36.53 -66.45 -23.52
CA ASP A 106 -36.05 -65.23 -24.18
C ASP A 106 -34.78 -64.70 -23.52
N HIS A 107 -34.63 -64.93 -22.21
CA HIS A 107 -33.45 -64.60 -21.42
C HIS A 107 -33.06 -65.77 -20.51
N GLN A 108 -31.79 -66.05 -20.36
CA GLN A 108 -31.28 -67.10 -19.45
C GLN A 108 -31.30 -66.65 -17.99
N LEU A 109 -31.07 -65.36 -17.78
CA LEU A 109 -31.02 -64.73 -16.46
C LEU A 109 -31.41 -63.28 -16.58
N LEU A 110 -32.26 -62.79 -15.67
CA LEU A 110 -32.62 -61.40 -15.56
C LEU A 110 -32.68 -61.02 -14.08
N VAL A 111 -32.11 -59.84 -13.73
CA VAL A 111 -32.22 -59.27 -12.39
C VAL A 111 -32.94 -57.92 -12.50
N HIS A 112 -34.01 -57.74 -11.71
CA HIS A 112 -34.83 -56.54 -11.74
C HIS A 112 -35.39 -56.18 -10.36
N ASP A 113 -35.90 -54.99 -10.21
CA ASP A 113 -36.61 -54.53 -9.00
C ASP A 113 -38.08 -54.93 -9.08
N ALA A 114 -38.65 -55.42 -7.98
CA ALA A 114 -40.04 -55.74 -7.81
C ALA A 114 -40.71 -54.86 -6.74
N PRO A 115 -42.02 -54.62 -6.80
CA PRO A 115 -42.77 -53.91 -5.77
C PRO A 115 -42.51 -54.44 -4.37
N GLY A 116 -42.49 -53.55 -3.34
CA GLY A 116 -42.21 -53.96 -1.96
C GLY A 116 -40.74 -53.89 -1.58
N GLY A 117 -39.88 -53.31 -2.42
CA GLY A 117 -38.42 -53.20 -2.12
C GLY A 117 -37.71 -54.54 -2.24
N LEU A 118 -38.18 -55.36 -3.16
CA LEU A 118 -37.60 -56.66 -3.49
C LEU A 118 -36.75 -56.58 -4.75
N ARG A 119 -35.62 -57.24 -4.77
CA ARG A 119 -34.78 -57.48 -5.94
C ARG A 119 -34.97 -58.96 -6.35
N VAL A 120 -35.33 -59.17 -7.59
CA VAL A 120 -35.64 -60.48 -8.10
C VAL A 120 -34.62 -60.95 -9.13
N ALA A 121 -34.08 -62.14 -8.97
CA ALA A 121 -33.31 -62.82 -10.01
C ALA A 121 -34.20 -63.94 -10.61
N ALA A 122 -34.53 -63.76 -11.88
CA ALA A 122 -35.25 -64.77 -12.68
C ALA A 122 -34.26 -65.60 -13.48
N LEU A 123 -34.29 -66.92 -13.34
CA LEU A 123 -33.37 -67.86 -13.99
C LEU A 123 -34.16 -68.86 -14.78
N HIS A 124 -33.88 -69.05 -16.06
CA HIS A 124 -34.49 -70.10 -16.88
C HIS A 124 -34.03 -71.50 -16.44
N VAL A 125 -34.89 -72.38 -16.04
CA VAL A 125 -34.52 -73.68 -15.46
C VAL A 125 -34.96 -74.89 -16.30
N GLY A 126 -35.74 -74.69 -17.33
CA GLY A 126 -36.18 -75.73 -18.22
C GLY A 126 -37.34 -75.30 -19.19
N PRO A 127 -37.81 -76.17 -20.07
CA PRO A 127 -38.78 -75.78 -21.06
C PRO A 127 -40.08 -75.23 -20.43
N GLY A 128 -40.30 -73.91 -20.61
CA GLY A 128 -41.48 -73.21 -20.11
C GLY A 128 -41.49 -72.86 -18.62
N GLN A 129 -40.29 -72.90 -17.94
CA GLN A 129 -40.23 -72.61 -16.51
C GLN A 129 -39.08 -71.65 -16.18
N ALA A 130 -39.33 -70.76 -15.23
CA ALA A 130 -38.32 -69.89 -14.64
C ALA A 130 -38.40 -69.95 -13.12
N MET A 131 -37.23 -70.05 -12.49
CA MET A 131 -37.10 -69.88 -11.05
C MET A 131 -36.84 -68.44 -10.69
N LEU A 132 -37.69 -67.92 -9.81
CA LEU A 132 -37.60 -66.58 -9.26
C LEU A 132 -37.05 -66.64 -7.83
N VAL A 133 -35.99 -65.88 -7.57
CA VAL A 133 -35.47 -65.70 -6.22
C VAL A 133 -35.53 -64.19 -5.90
N ALA A 134 -36.37 -63.88 -4.90
CA ALA A 134 -36.57 -62.48 -4.46
C ALA A 134 -35.91 -62.29 -3.08
N GLN A 135 -35.28 -61.14 -2.89
CA GLN A 135 -34.70 -60.74 -1.61
C GLN A 135 -34.88 -59.24 -1.36
N SER A 136 -35.16 -58.85 -0.11
CA SER A 136 -35.34 -57.43 0.26
C SER A 136 -34.05 -56.67 0.22
N VAL A 137 -34.04 -55.49 -0.45
CA VAL A 137 -32.92 -54.59 -0.49
C VAL A 137 -32.83 -53.66 0.73
N SER A 138 -33.72 -53.81 1.70
CA SER A 138 -33.79 -52.95 2.91
C SER A 138 -32.52 -52.88 3.74
N SER A 139 -31.69 -53.93 3.70
CA SER A 139 -30.39 -53.96 4.38
C SER A 139 -29.37 -53.07 3.67
N VAL A 140 -29.37 -53.07 2.34
CA VAL A 140 -28.52 -52.19 1.51
C VAL A 140 -28.95 -50.75 1.70
N ASP A 141 -30.25 -50.47 1.63
CA ASP A 141 -30.81 -49.12 1.79
C ASP A 141 -30.49 -48.53 3.17
N ARG A 142 -30.59 -49.33 4.24
CA ARG A 142 -30.25 -48.90 5.59
C ARG A 142 -28.73 -48.59 5.73
N THR A 143 -27.91 -49.37 5.08
CA THR A 143 -26.44 -49.15 5.07
C THR A 143 -26.13 -47.86 4.31
N LEU A 144 -26.70 -47.66 3.14
CA LEU A 144 -26.56 -46.44 2.34
C LEU A 144 -27.12 -45.19 3.06
N ALA A 145 -28.25 -45.33 3.76
CA ALA A 145 -28.82 -44.24 4.56
C ALA A 145 -27.86 -43.82 5.73
N ARG A 146 -27.27 -44.79 6.40
CA ARG A 146 -26.27 -44.51 7.43
C ARG A 146 -25.02 -43.88 6.85
N LEU A 147 -24.50 -44.38 5.73
CA LEU A 147 -23.36 -43.80 5.04
C LEU A 147 -23.65 -42.35 4.64
N ARG A 148 -24.83 -42.07 4.07
CA ARG A 148 -25.24 -40.69 3.71
C ARG A 148 -25.24 -39.76 4.92
N LEU A 149 -25.78 -40.24 6.07
CA LEU A 149 -25.79 -39.44 7.32
C LEU A 149 -24.38 -39.13 7.81
N VAL A 150 -23.48 -40.13 7.83
CA VAL A 150 -22.12 -39.97 8.27
C VAL A 150 -21.35 -38.98 7.36
N LEU A 151 -21.47 -39.16 6.03
CA LEU A 151 -20.85 -38.27 5.06
C LEU A 151 -21.34 -36.80 5.21
N LEU A 152 -22.64 -36.62 5.46
CA LEU A 152 -23.23 -35.31 5.70
C LEU A 152 -22.68 -34.67 6.98
N LEU A 153 -22.61 -35.41 8.10
CA LEU A 153 -22.07 -34.93 9.35
C LEU A 153 -20.59 -34.55 9.22
N VAL A 154 -19.78 -35.41 8.58
CA VAL A 154 -18.37 -35.12 8.32
C VAL A 154 -18.21 -33.88 7.44
N GLY A 155 -19.07 -33.73 6.44
CA GLY A 155 -19.07 -32.55 5.57
C GLY A 155 -19.37 -31.25 6.32
N VAL A 156 -20.40 -31.25 7.17
CA VAL A 156 -20.79 -30.07 7.97
C VAL A 156 -19.69 -29.72 8.98
N VAL A 157 -19.15 -30.70 9.72
CA VAL A 157 -18.07 -30.48 10.69
C VAL A 157 -16.81 -29.99 10.00
N GLY A 158 -16.45 -30.58 8.84
CA GLY A 158 -15.31 -30.17 8.05
C GLY A 158 -15.43 -28.74 7.52
N ALA A 159 -16.60 -28.37 6.98
CA ALA A 159 -16.85 -27.01 6.49
C ALA A 159 -16.83 -25.96 7.64
N ALA A 160 -17.43 -26.32 8.79
CA ALA A 160 -17.41 -25.44 9.98
C ALA A 160 -15.97 -25.26 10.50
N GLY A 161 -15.20 -26.34 10.60
CA GLY A 161 -13.79 -26.29 11.01
C GLY A 161 -12.93 -25.46 10.07
N ALA A 162 -13.11 -25.63 8.75
CA ALA A 162 -12.41 -24.84 7.74
C ALA A 162 -12.80 -23.34 7.82
N GLY A 163 -14.05 -23.03 8.06
CA GLY A 163 -14.52 -21.66 8.27
C GLY A 163 -13.88 -21.01 9.51
N LEU A 164 -13.80 -21.71 10.62
CA LEU A 164 -13.15 -21.24 11.85
C LEU A 164 -11.65 -21.04 11.66
N ALA A 165 -10.96 -22.01 11.02
CA ALA A 165 -9.55 -21.91 10.71
C ALA A 165 -9.27 -20.73 9.77
N GLY A 166 -10.08 -20.57 8.71
CA GLY A 166 -9.99 -19.43 7.79
C GLY A 166 -10.18 -18.09 8.49
N LEU A 167 -11.10 -18.03 9.46
CA LEU A 167 -11.33 -16.82 10.25
C LEU A 167 -10.12 -16.49 11.15
N ALA A 168 -9.49 -17.51 11.76
CA ALA A 168 -8.30 -17.34 12.58
C ALA A 168 -7.12 -16.83 11.76
N VAL A 169 -6.86 -17.45 10.60
CA VAL A 169 -5.79 -17.03 9.68
C VAL A 169 -6.04 -15.62 9.15
N ALA A 170 -7.28 -15.30 8.74
CA ALA A 170 -7.62 -13.96 8.26
C ALA A 170 -7.45 -12.88 9.35
N ARG A 171 -7.77 -13.20 10.63
CA ARG A 171 -7.53 -12.27 11.74
C ARG A 171 -6.06 -12.04 12.00
N ALA A 172 -5.26 -13.11 12.01
CA ALA A 172 -3.82 -13.01 12.24
C ALA A 172 -3.12 -12.23 11.12
N GLY A 173 -3.41 -12.56 9.86
CA GLY A 173 -2.78 -11.96 8.70
C GLY A 173 -3.16 -10.50 8.45
N LEU A 174 -4.39 -10.06 8.81
CA LEU A 174 -4.84 -8.69 8.59
C LEU A 174 -4.64 -7.75 9.79
N ARG A 175 -4.12 -8.25 10.91
CA ARG A 175 -3.85 -7.42 12.11
C ARG A 175 -2.83 -6.31 11.86
N PRO A 176 -1.73 -6.51 11.11
CA PRO A 176 -0.79 -5.43 10.76
C PRO A 176 -1.44 -4.33 9.93
N VAL A 177 -2.33 -4.68 8.98
CA VAL A 177 -3.03 -3.69 8.14
C VAL A 177 -3.96 -2.80 8.99
N GLU A 178 -4.61 -3.36 10.01
CA GLU A 178 -5.42 -2.55 10.94
C GLU A 178 -4.58 -1.56 11.74
N ARG A 179 -3.37 -1.98 12.17
CA ARG A 179 -2.45 -1.06 12.86
C ARG A 179 -1.98 0.07 11.95
N LEU A 180 -1.66 -0.23 10.68
CA LEU A 180 -1.31 0.78 9.68
C LEU A 180 -2.45 1.76 9.45
N THR A 181 -3.68 1.26 9.32
CA THR A 181 -4.87 2.11 9.14
C THR A 181 -5.10 3.01 10.35
N ALA A 182 -5.05 2.45 11.56
CA ALA A 182 -5.22 3.22 12.79
C ALA A 182 -4.15 4.31 12.97
N ALA A 183 -2.89 4.00 12.62
CA ALA A 183 -1.82 4.99 12.67
C ALA A 183 -2.01 6.10 11.62
N ALA A 184 -2.44 5.75 10.40
CA ALA A 184 -2.76 6.75 9.37
C ALA A 184 -3.91 7.68 9.80
N GLU A 185 -4.96 7.13 10.42
CA GLU A 185 -6.08 7.91 10.98
C GLU A 185 -5.63 8.80 12.14
N ASP A 186 -4.72 8.30 13.00
CA ASP A 186 -4.19 9.10 14.11
C ASP A 186 -3.32 10.25 13.61
N VAL A 187 -2.44 10.01 12.64
CA VAL A 187 -1.65 11.06 11.98
C VAL A 187 -2.56 12.09 11.30
N ALA A 188 -3.63 11.65 10.62
CA ALA A 188 -4.59 12.56 10.00
C ALA A 188 -5.32 13.44 11.03
N ARG A 189 -5.65 12.89 12.20
CA ARG A 189 -6.36 13.58 13.29
C ARG A 189 -5.46 14.48 14.12
N THR A 190 -4.28 13.99 14.51
CA THR A 190 -3.36 14.69 15.43
C THR A 190 -2.30 15.50 14.74
N GLY A 191 -2.02 15.15 13.49
CA GLY A 191 -0.94 15.72 12.72
C GLY A 191 0.46 15.30 13.22
N ARG A 192 0.58 14.32 14.12
CA ARG A 192 1.85 13.84 14.68
C ARG A 192 2.24 12.52 14.00
N PRO A 193 3.28 12.50 13.18
CA PRO A 193 3.77 11.27 12.56
C PRO A 193 4.60 10.46 13.57
N GLU A 194 3.96 9.50 14.25
CA GLU A 194 4.66 8.58 15.12
C GLU A 194 4.95 7.27 14.37
N PRO A 195 6.15 6.71 14.50
CA PRO A 195 6.51 5.46 13.84
C PRO A 195 5.67 4.31 14.38
N ILE A 196 5.24 3.43 13.48
CA ILE A 196 4.50 2.22 13.84
C ILE A 196 5.50 1.15 14.25
N ASP A 197 5.24 0.50 15.40
CA ASP A 197 6.00 -0.66 15.82
C ASP A 197 5.66 -1.84 14.89
N VAL A 198 6.60 -2.15 14.01
CA VAL A 198 6.52 -3.28 13.08
C VAL A 198 7.19 -4.46 13.78
N ALA A 199 6.39 -5.41 14.28
CA ALA A 199 6.95 -6.66 14.77
C ALA A 199 7.81 -7.29 13.67
N PRO A 200 9.01 -7.80 13.99
CA PRO A 200 9.88 -8.46 13.02
C PRO A 200 9.17 -9.69 12.46
N GLY A 201 8.62 -9.56 11.27
CA GLY A 201 8.13 -10.65 10.44
C GLY A 201 9.23 -11.11 9.48
N PRO A 202 9.02 -12.20 8.72
CA PRO A 202 9.93 -12.57 7.63
C PRO A 202 10.09 -11.37 6.69
N SER A 203 11.33 -11.03 6.34
CA SER A 203 11.68 -9.85 5.55
C SER A 203 11.07 -9.81 4.13
N ASP A 204 10.45 -10.89 3.68
CA ASP A 204 9.82 -11.05 2.35
C ASP A 204 8.28 -10.88 2.37
N ASP A 205 7.68 -10.54 3.50
CA ASP A 205 6.24 -10.30 3.59
C ASP A 205 5.91 -8.91 3.03
N GLU A 206 4.98 -8.84 2.07
CA GLU A 206 4.52 -7.61 1.43
C GLU A 206 3.98 -6.59 2.45
N ILE A 207 3.38 -7.07 3.53
CA ILE A 207 2.86 -6.22 4.61
C ILE A 207 4.01 -5.59 5.40
N THR A 208 5.08 -6.34 5.65
CA THR A 208 6.29 -5.81 6.30
C THR A 208 6.94 -4.74 5.43
N ARG A 209 7.06 -4.96 4.11
CA ARG A 209 7.57 -3.94 3.17
C ARG A 209 6.70 -2.69 3.16
N LEU A 210 5.37 -2.86 3.16
CA LEU A 210 4.43 -1.73 3.24
C LEU A 210 4.63 -0.93 4.52
N ALA A 211 4.78 -1.59 5.66
CA ALA A 211 4.99 -0.95 6.95
C ALA A 211 6.33 -0.19 7.03
N VAL A 212 7.41 -0.75 6.46
CA VAL A 212 8.71 -0.07 6.35
C VAL A 212 8.59 1.18 5.47
N SER A 213 7.96 1.06 4.30
CA SER A 213 7.74 2.21 3.40
C SER A 213 6.88 3.29 4.04
N PHE A 214 5.85 2.89 4.80
CA PHE A 214 4.99 3.80 5.54
C PHE A 214 5.76 4.54 6.65
N ASN A 215 6.60 3.83 7.41
CA ASN A 215 7.46 4.45 8.42
C ASN A 215 8.49 5.42 7.81
N ALA A 216 9.05 5.10 6.64
CA ALA A 216 9.92 6.01 5.91
C ALA A 216 9.17 7.30 5.50
N MET A 217 7.94 7.18 5.04
CA MET A 217 7.07 8.32 4.72
C MET A 217 6.76 9.16 5.98
N LEU A 218 6.43 8.51 7.11
CA LEU A 218 6.19 9.21 8.38
C LEU A 218 7.43 9.96 8.87
N ALA A 219 8.61 9.35 8.76
CA ALA A 219 9.87 10.00 9.12
C ALA A 219 10.15 11.23 8.25
N ALA A 220 9.95 11.13 6.93
CA ALA A 220 10.08 12.27 6.01
C ALA A 220 9.09 13.40 6.33
N LEU A 221 7.83 13.05 6.66
CA LEU A 221 6.82 14.02 7.07
C LEU A 221 7.17 14.69 8.41
N ALA A 222 7.67 13.92 9.40
CA ALA A 222 8.13 14.45 10.68
C ALA A 222 9.27 15.44 10.50
N GLU A 223 10.23 15.10 9.66
CA GLU A 223 11.39 15.96 9.37
C GLU A 223 10.96 17.25 8.64
N SER A 224 10.09 17.15 7.63
CA SER A 224 9.54 18.31 6.91
C SER A 224 8.82 19.26 7.86
N ARG A 225 7.91 18.74 8.71
CA ARG A 225 7.23 19.57 9.72
C ARG A 225 8.17 20.16 10.74
N GLY A 226 9.20 19.40 11.16
CA GLY A 226 10.22 19.90 12.06
C GLY A 226 11.00 21.08 11.47
N ARG A 227 11.32 21.02 10.16
CA ARG A 227 11.95 22.14 9.43
C ARG A 227 11.03 23.36 9.37
N GLN A 228 9.75 23.15 9.03
CA GLN A 228 8.75 24.22 8.93
C GLN A 228 8.52 24.91 10.30
N ASN A 229 8.35 24.13 11.36
CA ASN A 229 8.14 24.68 12.71
C ASN A 229 9.35 25.49 13.19
N ARG A 230 10.58 25.03 12.90
CA ARG A 230 11.80 25.78 13.22
C ARG A 230 11.85 27.09 12.45
N LEU A 231 11.55 27.07 11.14
CA LEU A 231 11.49 28.28 10.33
C LEU A 231 10.51 29.32 10.90
N VAL A 232 9.30 28.89 11.29
CA VAL A 232 8.28 29.79 11.86
C VAL A 232 8.73 30.34 13.21
N ALA A 233 9.34 29.50 14.07
CA ALA A 233 9.83 29.94 15.37
C ALA A 233 10.97 30.96 15.23
N ASP A 234 11.95 30.68 14.39
CA ASP A 234 13.11 31.54 14.15
C ASP A 234 12.68 32.87 13.50
N ALA A 235 11.80 32.81 12.48
CA ALA A 235 11.23 34.01 11.87
C ALA A 235 10.45 34.86 12.89
N GLY A 236 9.70 34.22 13.80
CA GLY A 236 8.97 34.93 14.86
C GLY A 236 9.88 35.67 15.85
N HIS A 237 11.04 35.10 16.15
CA HIS A 237 12.04 35.75 16.98
C HIS A 237 12.68 36.93 16.26
N GLU A 238 13.10 36.76 15.02
CA GLU A 238 13.80 37.79 14.24
C GLU A 238 12.90 38.95 13.81
N LEU A 239 11.57 38.69 13.64
CA LEU A 239 10.59 39.76 13.40
C LEU A 239 10.29 40.59 14.64
N ARG A 240 10.34 40.01 15.85
CA ARG A 240 9.98 40.72 17.09
C ARG A 240 10.96 41.86 17.40
N THR A 241 12.24 41.68 17.19
CA THR A 241 13.28 42.65 17.50
C THR A 241 13.10 43.96 16.71
N PRO A 242 13.07 43.99 15.37
CA PRO A 242 12.85 45.21 14.61
C PRO A 242 11.47 45.84 14.85
N LEU A 243 10.44 45.03 15.08
CA LEU A 243 9.07 45.54 15.44
C LEU A 243 9.11 46.29 16.76
N THR A 244 9.84 45.77 17.76
CA THR A 244 10.00 46.45 19.07
C THR A 244 10.74 47.77 18.91
N SER A 245 11.81 47.79 18.15
CA SER A 245 12.59 49.01 17.88
C SER A 245 11.77 50.05 17.10
N LEU A 246 11.03 49.58 16.05
CA LEU A 246 10.12 50.45 15.27
C LEU A 246 9.05 51.09 16.17
N ARG A 247 8.43 50.30 17.06
CA ARG A 247 7.45 50.80 18.03
C ARG A 247 8.06 51.85 18.95
N THR A 248 9.26 51.56 19.51
CA THR A 248 9.93 52.52 20.39
C THR A 248 10.25 53.84 19.69
N ASN A 249 10.74 53.82 18.43
CA ASN A 249 11.01 54.99 17.65
C ASN A 249 9.73 55.81 17.34
N LEU A 250 8.62 55.12 17.03
CA LEU A 250 7.31 55.77 16.82
C LEU A 250 6.76 56.36 18.11
N ASP A 251 6.89 55.64 19.24
CA ASP A 251 6.45 56.14 20.57
C ASP A 251 7.24 57.42 20.94
N LEU A 252 8.54 57.43 20.67
CA LEU A 252 9.41 58.64 20.91
C LEU A 252 8.96 59.83 20.02
N LEU A 253 8.67 59.59 18.75
CA LEU A 253 8.12 60.62 17.85
C LEU A 253 6.80 61.19 18.35
N ALA A 254 5.84 60.27 18.73
CA ALA A 254 4.55 60.67 19.25
C ALA A 254 4.64 61.44 20.59
N GLN A 255 5.56 61.04 21.44
CA GLN A 255 5.83 61.73 22.70
C GLN A 255 6.40 63.17 22.46
N SER A 256 7.35 63.29 21.54
CA SER A 256 7.88 64.59 21.11
C SER A 256 6.79 65.52 20.59
N ASP A 257 5.94 65.06 19.67
CA ASP A 257 4.82 65.81 19.10
C ASP A 257 3.85 66.26 20.22
N SER A 258 3.60 65.37 21.20
CA SER A 258 2.73 65.67 22.35
C SER A 258 3.36 66.74 23.31
N GLN A 259 4.67 66.77 23.48
CA GLN A 259 5.37 67.74 24.27
C GLN A 259 5.39 69.10 23.60
N GLU A 260 5.66 69.18 22.30
CA GLU A 260 5.56 70.40 21.50
C GLU A 260 4.18 71.01 21.56
N ALA A 261 3.12 70.20 21.41
CA ALA A 261 1.73 70.65 21.50
C ALA A 261 1.38 71.23 22.87
N ARG A 262 2.09 70.88 23.92
CA ARG A 262 1.94 71.42 25.31
C ARG A 262 2.88 72.57 25.63
N GLY A 263 3.61 73.12 24.64
CA GLY A 263 4.56 74.21 24.80
C GLY A 263 5.90 73.78 25.41
N GLY A 264 6.18 72.48 25.47
CA GLY A 264 7.47 71.92 25.90
C GLY A 264 8.48 71.88 24.78
N ARG A 265 9.68 71.41 25.09
CA ARG A 265 10.75 71.23 24.10
C ARG A 265 10.64 69.83 23.52
N GLY A 266 10.25 69.69 22.25
CA GLY A 266 10.28 68.43 21.50
C GLY A 266 11.69 68.11 20.99
N LEU A 267 11.76 67.05 20.15
CA LEU A 267 12.99 66.68 19.44
C LEU A 267 13.36 67.81 18.47
N ASP A 268 14.65 68.09 18.32
CA ASP A 268 15.10 69.01 17.29
C ASP A 268 14.87 68.42 15.88
N ALA A 269 14.95 69.24 14.83
CA ALA A 269 14.66 68.87 13.45
C ALA A 269 15.64 67.79 12.95
N GLN A 270 16.86 67.74 13.48
CA GLN A 270 17.89 66.78 13.09
C GLN A 270 17.62 65.42 13.74
N ASP A 271 17.30 65.39 15.03
CA ASP A 271 16.99 64.16 15.78
C ASP A 271 15.67 63.51 15.23
N ARG A 272 14.66 64.35 14.86
CA ARG A 272 13.43 63.88 14.23
C ARG A 272 13.72 63.29 12.86
N ALA A 273 14.54 63.91 12.04
CA ALA A 273 14.94 63.40 10.74
C ALA A 273 15.71 62.07 10.86
N ALA A 274 16.58 61.93 11.86
CA ALA A 274 17.33 60.73 12.16
C ALA A 274 16.39 59.58 12.57
N LEU A 275 15.43 59.81 13.49
CA LEU A 275 14.44 58.81 13.89
C LEU A 275 13.55 58.35 12.74
N LEU A 276 13.13 59.29 11.85
CA LEU A 276 12.35 58.92 10.66
C LEU A 276 13.17 58.13 9.65
N ALA A 277 14.47 58.39 9.52
CA ALA A 277 15.36 57.62 8.69
C ALA A 277 15.54 56.19 9.25
N ASP A 278 15.69 56.04 10.59
CA ASP A 278 15.75 54.74 11.25
C ASP A 278 14.45 53.93 11.10
N VAL A 279 13.28 54.59 11.23
CA VAL A 279 12.00 53.94 11.00
C VAL A 279 11.89 53.42 9.56
N ARG A 280 12.32 54.20 8.56
CA ARG A 280 12.31 53.74 7.16
C ARG A 280 13.24 52.58 6.93
N ALA A 281 14.48 52.65 7.45
CA ALA A 281 15.43 51.55 7.34
C ALA A 281 14.90 50.25 7.96
N GLN A 282 14.23 50.31 9.14
CA GLN A 282 13.61 49.17 9.79
C GLN A 282 12.42 48.59 9.01
N VAL A 283 11.59 49.43 8.37
CA VAL A 283 10.49 48.96 7.51
C VAL A 283 11.05 48.22 6.28
N GLU A 284 12.11 48.76 5.67
CA GLU A 284 12.77 48.10 4.53
C GLU A 284 13.40 46.76 4.94
N GLU A 285 14.06 46.67 6.11
CA GLU A 285 14.65 45.47 6.66
C GLU A 285 13.55 44.40 6.95
N LEU A 286 12.42 44.79 7.57
CA LEU A 286 11.27 43.93 7.80
C LEU A 286 10.68 43.41 6.49
N SER A 287 10.52 44.25 5.49
CA SER A 287 9.99 43.86 4.19
C SER A 287 10.87 42.84 3.48
N ALA A 288 12.19 43.03 3.55
CA ALA A 288 13.15 42.07 3.01
C ALA A 288 13.10 40.74 3.75
N LEU A 289 13.06 40.77 5.10
CA LEU A 289 13.00 39.58 5.93
C LEU A 289 11.72 38.76 5.69
N VAL A 290 10.55 39.43 5.60
CA VAL A 290 9.29 38.75 5.26
C VAL A 290 9.38 38.10 3.87
N GLY A 291 9.95 38.80 2.89
CA GLY A 291 10.19 38.26 1.55
C GLY A 291 11.07 37.01 1.56
N ASP A 292 12.14 37.01 2.37
CA ASP A 292 13.06 35.90 2.52
C ASP A 292 12.41 34.69 3.21
N VAL A 293 11.60 34.93 4.27
CA VAL A 293 10.86 33.88 4.98
C VAL A 293 9.80 33.20 4.10
N VAL A 294 9.02 34.01 3.35
CA VAL A 294 8.01 33.51 2.41
C VAL A 294 8.65 32.63 1.34
N GLU A 295 9.81 33.02 0.83
CA GLU A 295 10.51 32.23 -0.18
C GLU A 295 11.03 30.91 0.38
N LEU A 296 11.66 30.94 1.56
CA LEU A 296 12.13 29.73 2.24
C LEU A 296 10.97 28.78 2.56
N ALA A 297 9.77 29.31 2.82
CA ALA A 297 8.57 28.49 3.05
C ALA A 297 7.97 27.91 1.75
N ARG A 298 8.04 28.66 0.64
CA ARG A 298 7.47 28.29 -0.66
C ARG A 298 8.27 27.19 -1.37
N GLU A 299 9.56 27.10 -1.11
CA GLU A 299 10.46 26.16 -1.74
C GLU A 299 10.24 24.70 -1.26
N ASP A 300 9.67 24.50 -0.07
CA ASP A 300 9.29 23.17 0.41
C ASP A 300 8.06 22.57 -0.34
N GLU A 301 7.26 23.41 -1.04
CA GLU A 301 6.04 22.97 -1.75
C GLU A 301 6.24 22.77 -3.26
N SER A 302 7.29 23.32 -3.84
CA SER A 302 7.52 23.27 -5.29
C SER A 302 8.24 21.99 -5.68
N GLY A 303 7.61 21.17 -6.52
CA GLY A 303 8.23 20.00 -7.15
C GLY A 303 9.49 20.37 -7.98
N PRO A 304 10.19 19.41 -8.56
CA PRO A 304 11.38 19.66 -9.36
C PRO A 304 10.98 20.48 -10.59
N VAL A 305 11.28 21.79 -10.56
CA VAL A 305 11.25 22.64 -11.76
C VAL A 305 12.55 22.38 -12.50
N SER A 306 12.45 21.83 -13.68
CA SER A 306 13.61 21.47 -14.48
C SER A 306 13.45 22.04 -15.88
N GLU A 307 13.79 23.32 -16.03
CA GLU A 307 13.94 23.91 -17.37
C GLU A 307 15.44 24.13 -17.67
N PRO A 308 15.85 24.10 -18.94
CA PRO A 308 17.23 24.39 -19.30
C PRO A 308 17.56 25.85 -19.02
N VAL A 309 18.55 26.08 -18.17
CA VAL A 309 19.00 27.40 -17.71
C VAL A 309 20.40 27.68 -18.25
N ASP A 310 20.57 28.85 -18.85
CA ASP A 310 21.87 29.46 -19.11
C ASP A 310 22.34 30.25 -17.87
N LEU A 311 23.34 29.69 -17.18
CA LEU A 311 23.86 30.30 -15.95
C LEU A 311 24.55 31.64 -16.20
N VAL A 312 25.13 31.87 -17.39
CA VAL A 312 25.72 33.17 -17.77
C VAL A 312 24.64 34.25 -17.77
N ALA A 313 23.51 33.96 -18.43
CA ALA A 313 22.39 34.91 -18.47
C ALA A 313 21.83 35.22 -17.05
N VAL A 314 21.83 34.23 -16.16
CA VAL A 314 21.41 34.41 -14.76
C VAL A 314 22.39 35.35 -14.04
N VAL A 315 23.72 35.09 -14.15
CA VAL A 315 24.76 35.92 -13.51
C VAL A 315 24.72 37.36 -14.03
N ASP A 316 24.57 37.56 -15.36
CA ASP A 316 24.51 38.89 -15.96
C ASP A 316 23.30 39.70 -15.45
N ARG A 317 22.11 39.10 -15.36
CA ARG A 317 20.92 39.77 -14.80
C ARG A 317 21.14 40.14 -13.33
N ALA A 318 21.72 39.24 -12.54
CA ALA A 318 21.99 39.48 -11.13
C ALA A 318 23.00 40.63 -10.95
N VAL A 319 24.09 40.62 -11.71
CA VAL A 319 25.10 41.68 -11.69
C VAL A 319 24.52 43.05 -12.05
N GLU A 320 23.72 43.12 -13.14
CA GLU A 320 23.03 44.33 -13.54
C GLU A 320 22.07 44.87 -12.47
N ARG A 321 21.37 43.97 -11.78
CA ARG A 321 20.45 44.35 -10.70
C ARG A 321 21.21 44.94 -9.51
N VAL A 322 22.31 44.30 -9.07
CA VAL A 322 23.08 44.76 -7.90
C VAL A 322 23.90 46.02 -8.23
N ARG A 323 24.44 46.13 -9.45
CA ARG A 323 25.19 47.34 -9.89
C ARG A 323 24.35 48.60 -9.76
N ARG A 324 23.04 48.51 -10.07
CA ARG A 324 22.14 49.69 -9.91
C ARG A 324 21.93 50.09 -8.45
N ARG A 325 22.03 49.14 -7.52
CA ARG A 325 21.84 49.39 -6.07
C ARG A 325 23.11 49.81 -5.35
N ALA A 326 24.27 49.43 -5.87
CA ALA A 326 25.59 49.70 -5.27
C ALA A 326 26.52 50.44 -6.25
N PRO A 327 26.21 51.67 -6.65
CA PRO A 327 27.00 52.42 -7.66
C PRO A 327 28.43 52.74 -7.21
N GLY A 328 28.76 52.61 -5.90
CA GLY A 328 30.07 52.87 -5.37
C GLY A 328 31.01 51.66 -5.36
N VAL A 329 30.59 50.50 -5.93
CA VAL A 329 31.41 49.27 -5.96
C VAL A 329 31.63 48.85 -7.41
N GLY A 330 32.87 48.49 -7.76
CA GLY A 330 33.21 47.94 -9.08
C GLY A 330 32.87 46.46 -9.20
N PHE A 331 32.67 45.99 -10.46
CA PHE A 331 32.45 44.57 -10.75
C PHE A 331 33.39 44.11 -11.87
N ASP A 332 34.31 43.15 -11.56
CA ASP A 332 35.12 42.42 -12.53
C ASP A 332 34.44 41.05 -12.80
N VAL A 333 33.75 40.91 -13.96
CA VAL A 333 32.94 39.75 -14.29
C VAL A 333 33.62 38.96 -15.41
N ARG A 334 33.90 37.67 -15.15
CA ARG A 334 34.46 36.73 -16.12
C ARG A 334 33.69 35.42 -16.04
N VAL A 335 32.87 35.13 -17.05
CA VAL A 335 31.97 33.99 -17.06
C VAL A 335 32.19 33.16 -18.32
N ASN A 336 32.26 31.85 -18.15
CA ASN A 336 32.27 30.87 -19.22
C ASN A 336 30.92 30.20 -19.36
N PRO A 337 30.48 29.78 -20.57
CA PRO A 337 29.21 29.13 -20.77
C PRO A 337 29.01 27.91 -19.85
N TRP A 338 27.84 27.85 -19.20
CA TRP A 338 27.44 26.74 -18.38
C TRP A 338 25.91 26.62 -18.34
N TYR A 339 25.42 25.41 -18.62
CA TYR A 339 23.99 25.11 -18.71
C TYR A 339 23.62 24.03 -17.73
N LEU A 340 22.48 24.17 -17.07
CA LEU A 340 21.94 23.18 -16.13
C LEU A 340 20.41 23.13 -16.24
N TYR A 341 19.83 22.06 -15.72
CA TYR A 341 18.38 22.04 -15.51
C TYR A 341 18.07 22.62 -14.14
N GLY A 342 17.10 23.57 -14.06
CA GLY A 342 16.79 24.21 -12.79
C GLY A 342 15.75 25.29 -12.89
N ASP A 343 15.62 26.07 -11.81
CA ASP A 343 14.76 27.24 -11.70
C ASP A 343 15.61 28.51 -11.87
N PRO A 344 15.47 29.27 -12.98
CA PRO A 344 16.28 30.46 -13.23
C PRO A 344 16.01 31.57 -12.22
N ALA A 345 14.80 31.66 -11.65
CA ALA A 345 14.47 32.70 -10.67
C ALA A 345 15.17 32.43 -9.33
N GLN A 346 15.20 31.19 -8.88
CA GLN A 346 15.94 30.79 -7.66
C GLN A 346 17.45 31.00 -7.82
N LEU A 347 18.00 30.58 -8.98
CA LEU A 347 19.43 30.76 -9.25
C LEU A 347 19.80 32.24 -9.33
N GLU A 348 18.98 33.09 -9.98
CA GLU A 348 19.20 34.53 -10.03
C GLU A 348 19.22 35.14 -8.62
N ARG A 349 18.23 34.73 -7.77
CA ARG A 349 18.17 35.21 -6.39
C ARG A 349 19.37 34.75 -5.57
N ALA A 350 19.82 33.52 -5.73
CA ALA A 350 21.04 33.04 -5.06
C ALA A 350 22.26 33.88 -5.46
N VAL A 351 22.41 34.18 -6.74
CA VAL A 351 23.50 35.02 -7.23
C VAL A 351 23.37 36.46 -6.71
N VAL A 352 22.17 37.04 -6.70
CA VAL A 352 21.92 38.37 -6.11
C VAL A 352 22.30 38.40 -4.64
N ASN A 353 21.96 37.38 -3.83
CA ASN A 353 22.31 37.30 -2.43
C ASN A 353 23.82 37.22 -2.22
N LEU A 354 24.57 36.52 -3.08
CA LEU A 354 26.03 36.51 -3.04
C LEU A 354 26.62 37.89 -3.34
N LEU A 355 26.10 38.56 -4.37
CA LEU A 355 26.55 39.86 -4.82
C LEU A 355 26.20 40.96 -3.80
N ASP A 356 24.98 40.95 -3.26
CA ASP A 356 24.55 41.89 -2.21
C ASP A 356 25.42 41.71 -0.94
N ASN A 357 25.77 40.46 -0.60
CA ASN A 357 26.73 40.22 0.51
C ASN A 357 28.12 40.78 0.19
N ALA A 358 28.64 40.50 -0.99
CA ALA A 358 29.99 40.99 -1.40
C ALA A 358 30.03 42.51 -1.47
N THR A 359 29.04 43.21 -1.99
CA THR A 359 28.99 44.69 -2.03
C THR A 359 28.84 45.30 -0.66
N ARG A 360 28.14 44.66 0.27
CA ARG A 360 27.98 45.15 1.65
C ARG A 360 29.31 45.14 2.44
N TRP A 361 30.15 44.16 2.16
CA TRP A 361 31.44 44.02 2.87
C TRP A 361 32.61 44.68 2.17
N SER A 362 32.51 44.95 0.86
CA SER A 362 33.54 45.69 0.13
C SER A 362 33.70 47.11 0.66
N PRO A 363 34.95 47.63 0.69
CA PRO A 363 35.21 49.04 1.02
C PRO A 363 34.65 49.96 -0.09
N PRO A 364 34.42 51.26 0.21
CA PRO A 364 34.04 52.21 -0.81
C PRO A 364 35.07 52.28 -1.95
N GLY A 365 34.61 52.13 -3.21
CA GLY A 365 35.48 52.04 -4.39
C GLY A 365 36.11 50.66 -4.62
N GLY A 366 35.86 49.67 -3.76
CA GLY A 366 36.34 48.31 -3.91
C GLY A 366 35.68 47.58 -5.08
N THR A 367 36.24 46.43 -5.46
CA THR A 367 35.80 45.63 -6.60
C THR A 367 35.31 44.24 -6.15
N VAL A 368 34.13 43.85 -6.62
CA VAL A 368 33.61 42.46 -6.47
C VAL A 368 34.02 41.67 -7.72
N HIS A 369 34.75 40.58 -7.50
CA HIS A 369 35.19 39.68 -8.56
C HIS A 369 34.20 38.51 -8.71
N VAL A 370 33.64 38.38 -9.91
CA VAL A 370 32.68 37.30 -10.26
C VAL A 370 33.31 36.42 -11.34
N ARG A 371 33.47 35.15 -11.06
CA ARG A 371 34.08 34.20 -11.97
C ARG A 371 33.24 32.95 -12.05
N LEU A 372 32.81 32.56 -13.27
CA LEU A 372 32.12 31.30 -13.56
C LEU A 372 32.98 30.45 -14.49
N ASP A 373 33.43 29.30 -13.97
CA ASP A 373 34.20 28.33 -14.76
C ASP A 373 33.74 26.90 -14.41
N ARG A 374 33.36 26.11 -15.43
CA ARG A 374 32.93 24.70 -15.29
C ARG A 374 31.89 24.47 -14.18
N GLY A 375 30.88 25.33 -14.12
CA GLY A 375 29.78 25.25 -13.14
C GLY A 375 30.15 25.73 -11.74
N VAL A 376 31.32 26.27 -11.54
CA VAL A 376 31.73 26.85 -10.27
C VAL A 376 31.70 28.36 -10.37
N LEU A 377 30.75 28.97 -9.67
CA LEU A 377 30.64 30.44 -9.53
C LEU A 377 31.34 30.89 -8.27
N HIS A 378 32.34 31.70 -8.43
CA HIS A 378 33.08 32.38 -7.39
C HIS A 378 32.67 33.85 -7.30
N VAL A 379 32.34 34.31 -6.10
CA VAL A 379 32.14 35.74 -5.79
C VAL A 379 33.09 36.11 -4.68
N ALA A 380 34.04 36.99 -4.98
CA ALA A 380 35.04 37.45 -4.04
C ALA A 380 34.91 38.96 -3.81
N ASP A 381 34.98 39.38 -2.56
CA ASP A 381 35.02 40.79 -2.14
C ASP A 381 36.40 41.22 -1.64
N GLU A 382 36.59 42.53 -1.48
CA GLU A 382 37.80 43.15 -0.91
C GLU A 382 37.57 43.59 0.55
N GLY A 383 36.62 42.93 1.24
CA GLY A 383 36.27 43.23 2.62
C GLY A 383 37.24 42.64 3.65
N PRO A 384 36.84 42.62 4.92
CA PRO A 384 37.68 42.09 6.01
C PRO A 384 37.78 40.54 6.01
N GLY A 385 37.03 39.87 5.13
CA GLY A 385 36.96 38.40 5.11
C GLY A 385 36.01 37.83 6.16
N ILE A 386 35.97 36.49 6.25
CA ILE A 386 35.15 35.75 7.21
C ILE A 386 36.11 35.11 8.24
N PRO A 387 35.90 35.34 9.55
CA PRO A 387 36.68 34.67 10.60
C PRO A 387 36.54 33.14 10.51
N ALA A 388 37.63 32.41 10.83
CA ALA A 388 37.62 30.95 10.71
C ALA A 388 36.57 30.28 11.59
N GLU A 389 36.23 30.88 12.73
CA GLU A 389 35.15 30.42 13.65
C GLU A 389 33.77 30.59 13.07
N ASP A 390 33.56 31.57 12.18
CA ASP A 390 32.26 31.82 11.54
C ASP A 390 32.02 30.94 10.28
N LEU A 391 33.10 30.48 9.60
CA LEU A 391 32.99 29.71 8.33
C LEU A 391 32.02 28.53 8.37
N PRO A 392 31.95 27.69 9.42
CA PRO A 392 31.02 26.59 9.49
C PRO A 392 29.52 27.01 9.53
N HIS A 393 29.28 28.25 10.02
CA HIS A 393 27.98 28.74 10.38
C HIS A 393 27.36 29.75 9.40
N VAL A 394 28.17 30.34 8.49
CA VAL A 394 27.73 31.44 7.61
C VAL A 394 26.54 31.08 6.69
N PHE A 395 26.27 29.78 6.44
CA PHE A 395 25.14 29.29 5.66
C PHE A 395 23.97 28.86 6.53
N GLU A 396 24.05 28.97 7.85
CA GLU A 396 22.93 28.69 8.75
C GLU A 396 21.89 29.82 8.69
N ARG A 397 20.65 29.51 8.86
CA ARG A 397 19.57 30.50 8.85
C ARG A 397 19.73 31.46 10.03
N PHE A 398 19.54 32.75 9.78
CA PHE A 398 19.63 33.82 10.75
C PHE A 398 21.04 33.98 11.41
N TYR A 399 22.04 33.24 10.94
CA TYR A 399 23.37 33.40 11.47
C TYR A 399 23.97 34.75 11.06
N ARG A 400 24.53 35.47 12.04
CA ARG A 400 25.23 36.74 11.87
C ARG A 400 26.42 36.80 12.82
N SER A 401 27.61 36.99 12.29
CA SER A 401 28.78 37.19 13.09
C SER A 401 28.65 38.42 14.00
N PRO A 402 29.39 38.52 15.09
CA PRO A 402 29.38 39.72 15.96
C PRO A 402 29.59 41.01 15.17
N ALA A 403 30.52 41.02 14.21
CA ALA A 403 30.80 42.17 13.34
C ALA A 403 29.62 42.49 12.38
N ALA A 404 28.88 41.47 11.95
CA ALA A 404 27.74 41.63 11.05
C ALA A 404 26.49 42.18 11.75
N ARG A 405 26.35 42.07 13.07
CA ARG A 405 25.19 42.56 13.82
C ARG A 405 25.04 44.08 13.76
N ALA A 406 26.15 44.81 13.54
CA ALA A 406 26.14 46.26 13.40
C ALA A 406 25.70 46.77 12.03
N LYS A 407 25.56 45.87 11.02
CA LYS A 407 25.13 46.22 9.66
C LYS A 407 23.71 45.69 9.41
N PRO A 408 22.88 46.32 8.57
CA PRO A 408 21.54 45.82 8.25
C PRO A 408 21.60 44.44 7.56
N GLY A 409 20.61 43.53 7.81
CA GLY A 409 20.50 42.26 7.12
C GLY A 409 19.86 41.15 7.96
N SER A 410 19.09 40.27 7.31
CA SER A 410 18.31 39.22 7.94
C SER A 410 19.08 37.95 8.38
N GLY A 411 20.32 37.77 7.88
CA GLY A 411 21.01 36.48 8.04
C GLY A 411 20.46 35.32 7.23
N LEU A 412 19.48 35.58 6.34
CA LEU A 412 18.87 34.55 5.49
C LEU A 412 19.49 34.43 4.10
N GLY A 413 20.15 35.48 3.61
CA GLY A 413 20.65 35.52 2.23
C GLY A 413 21.58 34.36 1.87
N LEU A 414 22.58 34.03 2.73
CA LEU A 414 23.46 32.89 2.47
C LEU A 414 22.78 31.53 2.69
N ALA A 415 21.80 31.43 3.56
CA ALA A 415 20.98 30.22 3.72
C ALA A 415 20.14 29.95 2.45
N ILE A 416 19.59 31.01 1.82
CA ILE A 416 18.91 30.93 0.51
C ILE A 416 19.89 30.45 -0.57
N VAL A 417 21.12 30.95 -0.58
CA VAL A 417 22.17 30.49 -1.51
C VAL A 417 22.45 28.99 -1.35
N ARG A 418 22.61 28.54 -0.13
CA ARG A 418 22.83 27.12 0.18
C ARG A 418 21.66 26.26 -0.29
N GLN A 419 20.43 26.65 0.01
CA GLN A 419 19.23 25.93 -0.35
C GLN A 419 19.07 25.85 -1.87
N ALA A 420 19.29 26.95 -2.58
CA ALA A 420 19.24 26.97 -4.05
C ALA A 420 20.31 26.04 -4.65
N ALA A 421 21.53 26.04 -4.13
CA ALA A 421 22.58 25.14 -4.60
C ALA A 421 22.24 23.67 -4.36
N GLU A 422 21.81 23.30 -3.14
CA GLU A 422 21.44 21.94 -2.76
C GLU A 422 20.27 21.41 -3.60
N ARG A 423 19.26 22.25 -3.88
CA ARG A 423 18.12 21.89 -4.73
C ARG A 423 18.52 21.58 -6.17
N HIS A 424 19.56 22.25 -6.68
CA HIS A 424 20.10 22.00 -8.00
C HIS A 424 21.22 20.95 -8.00
N GLY A 425 21.34 20.12 -6.95
CA GLY A 425 22.34 19.06 -6.83
C GLY A 425 23.79 19.58 -6.67
N GLY A 426 23.94 20.86 -6.31
CA GLY A 426 25.19 21.54 -6.10
C GLY A 426 25.58 21.64 -4.63
N ARG A 427 26.62 22.46 -4.37
CA ARG A 427 27.10 22.76 -3.02
C ARG A 427 27.65 24.20 -2.93
N VAL A 428 27.68 24.73 -1.71
CA VAL A 428 28.27 26.03 -1.40
C VAL A 428 29.47 25.90 -0.46
N THR A 429 30.41 26.79 -0.60
CA THR A 429 31.54 26.90 0.33
C THR A 429 31.89 28.37 0.54
N ALA A 430 32.44 28.67 1.72
CA ALA A 430 32.98 29.97 2.05
C ALA A 430 34.46 29.85 2.40
N GLY A 431 35.25 30.88 2.09
CA GLY A 431 36.68 30.92 2.34
C GLY A 431 37.24 32.35 2.23
N SER A 432 38.55 32.45 2.20
CA SER A 432 39.25 33.74 2.03
C SER A 432 39.61 33.96 0.56
N ALA A 433 39.41 35.17 0.07
CA ALA A 433 39.84 35.57 -1.26
C ALA A 433 41.38 35.76 -1.33
N PRO A 434 42.04 35.51 -2.50
CA PRO A 434 43.50 35.64 -2.65
C PRO A 434 44.06 37.04 -2.34
N GLY A 435 43.25 38.09 -2.42
CA GLY A 435 43.63 39.49 -2.11
C GLY A 435 43.21 39.96 -0.73
N GLY A 436 42.77 39.08 0.16
CA GLY A 436 41.97 39.42 1.35
C GLY A 436 40.48 39.46 0.98
N GLY A 437 39.61 39.59 1.98
CA GLY A 437 38.16 39.56 1.78
C GLY A 437 37.58 38.14 1.81
N ALA A 438 36.26 38.02 1.58
CA ALA A 438 35.60 36.75 1.56
C ALA A 438 35.51 36.19 0.13
N LEU A 439 35.58 34.86 0.00
CA LEU A 439 35.29 34.09 -1.21
C LEU A 439 34.09 33.18 -0.96
N LEU A 440 32.98 33.45 -1.62
CA LEU A 440 31.83 32.61 -1.62
C LEU A 440 31.74 31.85 -2.94
N THR A 441 31.49 30.56 -2.88
CA THR A 441 31.52 29.68 -4.05
C THR A 441 30.28 28.84 -4.11
N ILE A 442 29.63 28.78 -5.29
CA ILE A 442 28.59 27.82 -5.61
C ILE A 442 29.10 26.88 -6.70
N ALA A 443 29.02 25.58 -6.50
CA ALA A 443 29.29 24.58 -7.53
C ALA A 443 27.98 23.91 -7.95
N LEU A 444 27.65 23.99 -9.23
CA LEU A 444 26.41 23.46 -9.81
C LEU A 444 26.74 22.42 -10.88
N PRO A 445 26.09 21.24 -10.88
CA PRO A 445 26.22 20.27 -11.95
C PRO A 445 25.63 20.81 -13.25
N GLY A 446 26.18 20.42 -14.39
CA GLY A 446 25.71 20.90 -15.69
C GLY A 446 26.66 20.56 -16.82
N SER A 447 26.56 21.31 -17.92
CA SER A 447 27.32 21.12 -19.16
C SER A 447 27.83 22.46 -19.73
N PRO A 448 29.00 22.49 -20.36
CA PRO A 448 29.44 23.68 -21.12
C PRO A 448 28.68 23.85 -22.45
N ALA A 449 27.93 22.84 -22.88
CA ALA A 449 27.10 22.92 -24.09
C ALA A 449 25.61 23.10 -23.71
N PRO A 450 24.81 23.80 -24.56
CA PRO A 450 23.37 23.98 -24.33
C PRO A 450 22.67 22.63 -24.12
N LEU A 451 21.75 22.58 -23.15
CA LEU A 451 20.96 21.40 -22.88
C LEU A 451 19.71 21.37 -23.77
N PRO A 452 19.29 20.19 -24.28
CA PRO A 452 18.05 20.09 -25.03
C PRO A 452 16.86 20.47 -24.14
N ALA A 453 15.85 21.12 -24.74
CA ALA A 453 14.56 21.32 -24.07
C ALA A 453 13.91 19.94 -23.91
N GLU A 454 14.02 19.33 -22.75
CA GLU A 454 13.40 18.05 -22.45
C GLU A 454 11.88 18.24 -22.42
N GLN A 455 11.18 17.56 -23.34
CA GLN A 455 9.74 17.43 -23.24
C GLN A 455 9.47 16.60 -21.98
N VAL A 456 9.01 17.24 -20.92
CA VAL A 456 8.53 16.56 -19.70
C VAL A 456 7.34 15.71 -20.10
N SER A 457 7.59 14.45 -20.44
CA SER A 457 6.54 13.45 -20.60
C SER A 457 6.00 13.14 -19.22
N TYR A 458 4.91 13.78 -18.85
CA TYR A 458 4.05 13.30 -17.76
C TYR A 458 3.56 11.90 -18.20
N GLN A 459 4.17 10.83 -17.70
CA GLN A 459 3.53 9.53 -17.64
C GLN A 459 2.49 9.60 -16.52
N ALA A 460 1.23 9.57 -16.95
CA ALA A 460 0.04 9.53 -16.12
C ALA A 460 -0.08 8.19 -15.35
#